data_e99ebb2735a11f0c0b46d7aad9100d4a
#
_entry.id   e99ebb2735a11f0c0b46d7aad9100d4a
#
_cell.length_a   1.000
_cell.length_b   1.000
_cell.length_c   1.000
_cell.angle_alpha   90.00
_cell.angle_beta   90.00
_cell.angle_gamma   90.00
#
_symmetry.space_group_name_H-M   'P 1'
#
loop_
_entity.id
_entity.type
_entity.pdbx_description
1 polymer ?
#
loop_
_entity_poly.entity_id
_entity_poly.type
_entity_poly.pdbx_seq_one_letter_code
_entity_poly.pdbx_strand_id
1 'polypeptide(L)'
;MNITVIYATGRRAQSSTYNLARLLICELLDNGRLFEFQLPKDMPHICMGCYACIRGQEQKCGGSAALAPILAAMEQSELLIFCAPTYVFHVPGQMKMLLDHFAYRWIVHRPDLSFMKKQ
;
A
#
# COMPACT_ATOMS: atom_id res chain seq x y z
N MET A 1 -0.74 18.11 -3.82
CA MET A 1 -0.15 17.16 -2.85
C MET A 1 0.29 15.89 -3.54
N ASN A 2 1.28 15.22 -3.00
CA ASN A 2 1.69 13.92 -3.51
C ASN A 2 0.76 12.82 -2.98
N ILE A 3 0.34 11.94 -3.86
CA ILE A 3 -0.66 10.90 -3.55
C ILE A 3 -0.11 9.53 -3.95
N THR A 4 -0.17 8.57 -3.04
CA THR A 4 0.03 7.16 -3.36
C THR A 4 -1.30 6.44 -3.34
N VAL A 5 -1.61 5.72 -4.41
CA VAL A 5 -2.83 4.93 -4.54
C VAL A 5 -2.48 3.46 -4.73
N ILE A 6 -3.13 2.61 -3.96
CA ILE A 6 -2.96 1.16 -4.06
C ILE A 6 -4.30 0.56 -4.42
N TYR A 7 -4.37 0.01 -5.63
CA TYR A 7 -5.58 -0.61 -6.18
C TYR A 7 -5.59 -2.12 -5.92
N ALA A 8 -6.64 -2.59 -5.29
CA ALA A 8 -6.94 -4.02 -5.18
C ALA A 8 -8.21 -4.39 -5.94
N THR A 9 -8.52 -3.65 -7.01
CA THR A 9 -9.65 -3.92 -7.88
C THR A 9 -9.16 -4.52 -9.19
N GLY A 10 -9.68 -5.67 -9.60
CA GLY A 10 -9.32 -6.30 -10.87
C GLY A 10 -9.94 -5.64 -12.11
N ARG A 11 -10.96 -4.83 -11.93
CA ARG A 11 -11.79 -4.31 -13.04
C ARG A 11 -11.41 -2.91 -13.50
N ARG A 12 -10.55 -2.19 -12.81
CA ARG A 12 -10.15 -0.80 -13.14
C ARG A 12 -11.36 0.10 -13.53
N ALA A 13 -11.41 0.58 -14.78
CA ALA A 13 -12.44 1.50 -15.24
C ALA A 13 -13.88 0.98 -15.09
N GLN A 14 -14.07 -0.33 -14.97
CA GLN A 14 -15.39 -0.94 -14.72
C GLN A 14 -15.72 -1.04 -13.22
N SER A 15 -14.80 -0.64 -12.35
CA SER A 15 -14.99 -0.68 -10.90
C SER A 15 -15.48 0.68 -10.40
N SER A 16 -16.58 0.70 -9.66
CA SER A 16 -17.08 1.92 -9.00
C SER A 16 -16.06 2.48 -8.01
N THR A 17 -15.38 1.58 -7.28
CA THR A 17 -14.33 1.98 -6.32
C THR A 17 -13.17 2.66 -7.03
N TYR A 18 -12.72 2.13 -8.17
CA TYR A 18 -11.67 2.75 -8.98
C TYR A 18 -12.09 4.16 -9.46
N ASN A 19 -13.30 4.27 -10.01
CA ASN A 19 -13.80 5.53 -10.54
C ASN A 19 -13.94 6.60 -9.44
N LEU A 20 -14.41 6.21 -8.25
CA LEU A 20 -14.47 7.12 -7.11
C LEU A 20 -13.07 7.60 -6.68
N ALA A 21 -12.11 6.70 -6.62
CA ALA A 21 -10.71 7.05 -6.31
C ALA A 21 -10.15 8.04 -7.36
N ARG A 22 -10.43 7.82 -8.65
CA ARG A 22 -9.99 8.74 -9.73
C ARG A 22 -10.57 10.15 -9.59
N LEU A 23 -11.83 10.26 -9.21
CA LEU A 23 -12.44 11.58 -8.95
C LEU A 23 -11.74 12.29 -7.79
N LEU A 24 -11.51 11.59 -6.69
CA LEU A 24 -10.81 12.14 -5.54
C LEU A 24 -9.38 12.59 -5.89
N ILE A 25 -8.66 11.77 -6.66
CA ILE A 25 -7.32 12.10 -7.12
C ILE A 25 -7.32 13.38 -7.96
N CYS A 26 -8.26 13.50 -8.91
CA CYS A 26 -8.36 14.70 -9.76
C CYS A 26 -8.55 15.99 -8.97
N GLU A 27 -9.31 15.92 -7.86
CA GLU A 27 -9.55 17.07 -7.01
C GLU A 27 -8.35 17.44 -6.12
N LEU A 28 -7.60 16.44 -5.66
CA LEU A 28 -6.59 16.64 -4.61
C LEU A 28 -5.15 16.67 -5.12
N LEU A 29 -4.88 16.13 -6.30
CA LEU A 29 -3.51 16.00 -6.81
C LEU A 29 -2.84 17.35 -7.07
N ASP A 30 -3.58 18.29 -7.68
CA ASP A 30 -3.07 19.60 -8.10
C ASP A 30 -1.77 19.44 -8.90
N ASN A 31 -0.65 20.06 -8.48
CA ASN A 31 0.66 19.93 -9.10
C ASN A 31 1.55 18.84 -8.47
N GLY A 32 0.97 17.98 -7.65
CA GLY A 32 1.69 16.91 -6.96
C GLY A 32 2.02 15.72 -7.86
N ARG A 33 2.72 14.76 -7.28
CA ARG A 33 3.05 13.48 -7.92
C ARG A 33 2.01 12.43 -7.56
N LEU A 34 1.67 11.59 -8.56
CA LEU A 34 0.80 10.44 -8.37
C LEU A 34 1.61 9.15 -8.49
N PHE A 35 1.60 8.34 -7.44
CA PHE A 35 2.19 7.00 -7.42
C PHE A 35 1.06 5.98 -7.39
N GLU A 36 1.03 5.08 -8.38
CA GLU A 36 -0.05 4.10 -8.51
C GLU A 36 0.52 2.68 -8.50
N PHE A 37 -0.08 1.83 -7.68
CA PHE A 37 0.28 0.42 -7.58
C PHE A 37 -0.96 -0.45 -7.75
N GLN A 38 -0.81 -1.54 -8.51
CA GLN A 38 -1.88 -2.51 -8.78
C GLN A 38 -1.58 -3.84 -8.12
N LEU A 39 -2.47 -4.29 -7.24
CA LEU A 39 -2.36 -5.59 -6.61
C LEU A 39 -3.13 -6.66 -7.40
N PRO A 40 -2.64 -7.90 -7.44
CA PRO A 40 -1.42 -8.40 -6.78
C PRO A 40 -0.12 -8.19 -7.57
N LYS A 41 -0.21 -7.58 -8.75
CA LYS A 41 0.93 -7.43 -9.68
C LYS A 41 2.16 -6.81 -9.00
N ASP A 42 1.97 -5.69 -8.29
CA ASP A 42 3.07 -4.93 -7.68
C ASP A 42 3.48 -5.45 -6.31
N MET A 43 2.73 -6.38 -5.73
CA MET A 43 3.05 -7.09 -4.50
C MET A 43 2.54 -8.53 -4.57
N PRO A 44 3.22 -9.43 -5.29
CA PRO A 44 2.75 -10.81 -5.52
C PRO A 44 3.12 -11.78 -4.38
N HIS A 45 3.83 -11.32 -3.35
CA HIS A 45 4.33 -12.17 -2.27
C HIS A 45 3.46 -12.07 -1.02
N ILE A 46 3.12 -13.21 -0.42
CA ILE A 46 2.49 -13.26 0.90
C ILE A 46 3.57 -13.21 1.98
N CYS A 47 3.22 -12.66 3.14
CA CYS A 47 4.10 -12.70 4.30
C CYS A 47 4.15 -14.13 4.84
N MET A 48 5.34 -14.71 4.88
CA MET A 48 5.56 -16.09 5.35
C MET A 48 5.80 -16.18 6.86
N GLY A 49 5.75 -15.07 7.59
CA GLY A 49 5.98 -15.06 9.02
C GLY A 49 7.41 -15.42 9.42
N CYS A 50 8.38 -15.15 8.59
CA CYS A 50 9.79 -15.48 8.85
C CYS A 50 10.46 -14.56 9.89
N TYR A 51 9.83 -13.43 10.25
CA TYR A 51 10.32 -12.43 11.19
C TYR A 51 11.67 -11.79 10.84
N ALA A 52 12.13 -11.89 9.60
CA ALA A 52 13.38 -11.27 9.16
C ALA A 52 13.37 -9.75 9.38
N CYS A 53 12.25 -9.08 9.11
CA CYS A 53 12.06 -7.65 9.35
C CYS A 53 12.21 -7.27 10.84
N ILE A 54 11.68 -8.08 11.75
CA ILE A 54 11.79 -7.86 13.20
C ILE A 54 13.25 -7.98 13.67
N ARG A 55 14.00 -8.90 13.06
CA ARG A 55 15.42 -9.10 13.40
C ARG A 55 16.37 -8.10 12.70
N GLY A 56 15.84 -7.08 12.05
CA GLY A 56 16.65 -6.10 11.31
C GLY A 56 17.27 -6.65 10.02
N GLN A 57 16.74 -7.75 9.48
CA GLN A 57 17.20 -8.39 8.25
C GLN A 57 16.14 -8.30 7.14
N GLU A 58 15.59 -7.13 6.94
CA GLU A 58 14.48 -6.86 6.01
C GLU A 58 14.80 -7.30 4.58
N GLN A 59 16.04 -7.16 4.15
CA GLN A 59 16.51 -7.57 2.83
C GLN A 59 16.35 -9.09 2.58
N LYS A 60 16.23 -9.89 3.62
CA LYS A 60 15.99 -11.34 3.52
C LYS A 60 14.51 -11.70 3.37
N CYS A 61 13.61 -10.73 3.53
CA CYS A 61 12.19 -10.94 3.28
C CYS A 61 11.94 -11.16 1.78
N GLY A 62 11.22 -12.22 1.43
CA GLY A 62 10.90 -12.54 0.03
C GLY A 62 10.12 -11.45 -0.70
N GLY A 63 9.37 -10.62 0.03
CA GLY A 63 8.63 -9.48 -0.52
C GLY A 63 9.41 -8.18 -0.54
N SER A 64 10.67 -8.15 -0.10
CA SER A 64 11.44 -6.92 0.11
C SER A 64 11.57 -6.09 -1.17
N ALA A 65 11.94 -6.71 -2.28
CA ALA A 65 12.14 -6.02 -3.56
C ALA A 65 10.83 -5.41 -4.09
N ALA A 66 9.72 -6.13 -3.99
CA ALA A 66 8.41 -5.64 -4.43
C ALA A 66 7.88 -4.53 -3.53
N LEU A 67 8.16 -4.61 -2.24
CA LEU A 67 7.67 -3.67 -1.24
C LEU A 67 8.42 -2.33 -1.26
N ALA A 68 9.70 -2.34 -1.61
CA ALA A 68 10.56 -1.15 -1.56
C ALA A 68 10.01 0.06 -2.34
N PRO A 69 9.57 -0.05 -3.61
CA PRO A 69 9.01 1.10 -4.32
C PRO A 69 7.69 1.59 -3.72
N ILE A 70 6.88 0.69 -3.17
CA ILE A 70 5.62 1.06 -2.50
C ILE A 70 5.90 1.90 -1.26
N LEU A 71 6.82 1.44 -0.39
CA LEU A 71 7.21 2.18 0.81
C LEU A 71 7.81 3.54 0.47
N ALA A 72 8.69 3.60 -0.54
CA ALA A 72 9.31 4.85 -0.96
C ALA A 72 8.27 5.87 -1.47
N ALA A 73 7.27 5.43 -2.21
CA ALA A 73 6.18 6.27 -2.66
C ALA A 73 5.33 6.77 -1.50
N MET A 74 4.99 5.87 -0.57
CA MET A 74 4.19 6.22 0.61
C MET A 74 4.90 7.25 1.50
N GLU A 75 6.22 7.16 1.64
CA GLU A 75 7.01 8.13 2.40
C GLU A 75 7.03 9.53 1.77
N GLN A 76 6.94 9.60 0.44
CA GLN A 76 6.91 10.85 -0.31
C GLN A 76 5.52 11.47 -0.44
N SER A 77 4.49 10.79 0.03
CA SER A 77 3.09 11.21 -0.16
C SER A 77 2.49 11.80 1.11
N GLU A 78 1.65 12.81 0.92
CA GLU A 78 0.82 13.38 1.99
C GLU A 78 -0.50 12.62 2.15
N LEU A 79 -0.95 11.92 1.08
CA LEU A 79 -2.20 11.16 1.08
C LEU A 79 -1.97 9.74 0.58
N LEU A 80 -2.50 8.78 1.32
CA LEU A 80 -2.52 7.36 0.93
C LEU A 80 -3.95 6.94 0.68
N ILE A 81 -4.22 6.40 -0.51
CA ILE A 81 -5.55 5.90 -0.89
C ILE A 81 -5.47 4.38 -1.09
N PHE A 82 -6.20 3.64 -0.28
CA PHE A 82 -6.39 2.20 -0.46
C PHE A 82 -7.71 1.96 -1.18
N CYS A 83 -7.64 1.63 -2.45
CA CYS A 83 -8.79 1.44 -3.33
C CYS A 83 -9.11 -0.06 -3.43
N ALA A 84 -10.06 -0.52 -2.60
CA ALA A 84 -10.36 -1.93 -2.49
C ALA A 84 -11.88 -2.17 -2.37
N PRO A 85 -12.44 -3.16 -3.10
CA PRO A 85 -13.82 -3.60 -2.86
C PRO A 85 -13.90 -4.38 -1.54
N THR A 86 -15.11 -4.49 -1.00
CA THR A 86 -15.35 -5.34 0.17
C THR A 86 -15.60 -6.78 -0.27
N TYR A 87 -14.76 -7.71 0.18
CA TYR A 87 -14.92 -9.15 -0.04
C TYR A 87 -15.15 -9.84 1.29
N VAL A 88 -16.29 -10.51 1.44
CA VAL A 88 -16.66 -11.24 2.65
C VAL A 88 -16.44 -10.38 3.92
N PHE A 89 -17.00 -9.17 3.90
CA PHE A 89 -16.92 -8.19 5.01
C PHE A 89 -15.53 -7.65 5.32
N HIS A 90 -14.56 -7.85 4.44
CA HIS A 90 -13.17 -7.40 4.64
C HIS A 90 -12.54 -6.94 3.33
N VAL A 91 -11.28 -6.52 3.38
CA VAL A 91 -10.50 -6.22 2.17
C VAL A 91 -10.19 -7.49 1.39
N PRO A 92 -9.98 -7.38 0.06
CA PRO A 92 -9.57 -8.54 -0.74
C PRO A 92 -8.24 -9.14 -0.28
N GLY A 93 -8.01 -10.42 -0.56
CA GLY A 93 -6.80 -11.13 -0.17
C GLY A 93 -5.52 -10.45 -0.66
N GLN A 94 -5.50 -9.92 -1.88
CA GLN A 94 -4.34 -9.20 -2.41
C GLN A 94 -4.02 -7.93 -1.62
N MET A 95 -5.00 -7.22 -1.09
CA MET A 95 -4.78 -6.09 -0.20
C MET A 95 -4.20 -6.57 1.13
N LYS A 96 -4.73 -7.65 1.67
CA LYS A 96 -4.24 -8.23 2.93
C LYS A 96 -2.78 -8.69 2.80
N MET A 97 -2.39 -9.25 1.66
CA MET A 97 -0.99 -9.60 1.37
C MET A 97 -0.05 -8.41 1.54
N LEU A 98 -0.45 -7.25 1.04
CA LEU A 98 0.33 -6.02 1.23
C LEU A 98 0.33 -5.58 2.70
N LEU A 99 -0.84 -5.52 3.32
CA LEU A 99 -0.99 -5.04 4.70
C LEU A 99 -0.20 -5.88 5.71
N ASP A 100 -0.11 -7.18 5.49
CA ASP A 100 0.67 -8.08 6.37
C ASP A 100 2.15 -7.71 6.39
N HIS A 101 2.71 -7.22 5.27
CA HIS A 101 4.09 -6.75 5.23
C HIS A 101 4.30 -5.44 6.00
N PHE A 102 3.28 -4.60 6.10
CA PHE A 102 3.37 -3.33 6.85
C PHE A 102 3.42 -3.55 8.36
N ALA A 103 2.67 -4.53 8.88
CA ALA A 103 2.53 -4.75 10.30
C ALA A 103 3.88 -4.91 11.00
N TYR A 104 4.77 -5.69 10.43
CA TYR A 104 6.08 -5.94 11.03
C TYR A 104 7.10 -4.85 10.72
N ARG A 105 7.12 -4.33 9.50
CA ARG A 105 8.13 -3.36 9.10
C ARG A 105 7.95 -2.00 9.77
N TRP A 106 6.71 -1.56 9.94
CA TRP A 106 6.45 -0.21 10.43
C TRP A 106 6.26 -0.15 11.94
N ILE A 107 5.61 -1.14 12.52
CA ILE A 107 5.38 -1.16 13.97
C ILE A 107 6.67 -1.39 14.74
N VAL A 108 7.52 -2.28 14.25
CA VAL A 108 8.75 -2.66 14.98
C VAL A 108 9.90 -1.69 14.72
N HIS A 109 10.07 -1.20 13.51
CA HIS A 109 11.23 -0.38 13.11
C HIS A 109 10.98 1.12 13.11
N ARG A 110 9.77 1.55 13.38
CA ARG A 110 9.39 2.96 13.52
C ARG A 110 8.64 3.21 14.82
N PRO A 111 9.33 3.13 15.96
CA PRO A 111 8.67 3.27 17.26
C PRO A 111 8.04 4.65 17.48
N ASP A 112 8.47 5.66 16.73
CA ASP A 112 7.86 6.98 16.76
C ASP A 112 6.48 7.05 16.13
N LEU A 113 6.08 6.00 15.39
CA LEU A 113 4.79 5.89 14.69
C LEU A 113 4.44 7.15 13.87
N SER A 114 5.46 7.88 13.42
CA SER A 114 5.28 9.16 12.72
C SER A 114 4.46 9.02 11.43
N PHE A 115 4.53 7.86 10.79
CA PHE A 115 3.75 7.59 9.59
C PHE A 115 2.24 7.49 9.86
N MET A 116 1.85 7.06 11.07
CA MET A 116 0.42 6.99 11.44
C MET A 116 -0.20 8.37 11.65
N LYS A 117 0.62 9.39 11.85
CA LYS A 117 0.15 10.77 12.00
C LYS A 117 -0.22 11.42 10.68
N LYS A 118 0.12 10.78 9.55
CA LYS A 118 -0.20 11.25 8.20
C LYS A 118 -1.52 10.71 7.65
N GLN A 119 -2.26 9.96 8.46
CA GLN A 119 -3.57 9.44 8.07
C GLN A 119 -4.67 10.47 8.28
#